data_d273d672acc4a0047247b0a77d825a5d
#
_entry.id   d273d672acc4a0047247b0a77d825a5d
#
_cell.length_a   1.000
_cell.length_b   1.000
_cell.length_c   1.000
_cell.angle_alpha   90.00
_cell.angle_beta   90.00
_cell.angle_gamma   90.00
#
_symmetry.space_group_name_H-M   'P 1'
#
loop_
_entity.id
_entity.type
_entity.pdbx_description
1 polymer ?
#
loop_
_entity_poly.entity_id
_entity_poly.type
_entity_poly.pdbx_seq_one_letter_code
_entity_poly.pdbx_strand_id
1 'polypeptide(L)'
;LTPYLCPLTPTLTLRNAQTNTGMADLFDVQCSIYADAKDNSGRFIDRATGVPLQAMTIRDFCLTDRWQPVVEKLRELVAEYGAEQAKARDDYSRLKHFLPGATLSGLFGLSEEYNEKLQRNVLVSRRTSHLLQHTGFLCIDIDRQDNTSLSSMDLILRALRHRPEVALIMSSCSGTGYFALIPLAYPKYHKEQFKALMREYTALGVKIDRQCSDITRIRFASYDSNPYINVNAIPYSGIDMGDQMLAPRAAVYTPRVETADDLVTRVEKLVCKLEQHHIDITSSYGDWMRVGFSLANLQEPYGRQFFHRVSAICEKYNATLCDKKFDDLQSPSRIGIGTFFAICKDYGVTLRS
;
A
#
# COMPACT_ATOMS: atom_id res chain seq x y z
N LEU A 1 -32.05 -14.18 -23.02
CA LEU A 1 -30.85 -14.43 -22.19
C LEU A 1 -31.15 -13.97 -20.78
N THR A 2 -31.65 -14.89 -19.99
CA THR A 2 -32.16 -14.70 -18.62
C THR A 2 -30.98 -14.61 -17.63
N PRO A 3 -30.99 -13.65 -16.71
CA PRO A 3 -29.98 -13.62 -15.64
C PRO A 3 -30.33 -14.66 -14.59
N TYR A 4 -29.38 -15.52 -14.27
CA TYR A 4 -29.47 -16.47 -13.16
C TYR A 4 -29.60 -15.69 -11.84
N LEU A 5 -30.79 -15.63 -11.30
CA LEU A 5 -31.09 -15.25 -9.94
C LEU A 5 -30.83 -16.48 -9.05
N CYS A 6 -29.80 -16.42 -8.25
CA CYS A 6 -29.57 -17.38 -7.17
C CYS A 6 -30.34 -16.88 -5.93
N PRO A 7 -31.29 -17.62 -5.38
CA PRO A 7 -31.96 -17.25 -4.14
C PRO A 7 -31.06 -17.65 -2.95
N LEU A 8 -30.38 -16.69 -2.33
CA LEU A 8 -29.70 -16.89 -1.07
C LEU A 8 -30.39 -16.09 0.02
N THR A 9 -31.27 -16.73 0.74
CA THR A 9 -31.61 -16.34 2.11
C THR A 9 -30.49 -16.81 3.04
N PRO A 10 -29.73 -15.94 3.68
CA PRO A 10 -28.77 -16.38 4.66
C PRO A 10 -29.43 -16.53 6.02
N THR A 11 -29.57 -17.75 6.47
CA THR A 11 -29.78 -18.04 7.89
C THR A 11 -28.44 -17.78 8.58
N LEU A 12 -28.37 -16.71 9.35
CA LEU A 12 -27.23 -16.40 10.22
C LEU A 12 -27.12 -17.51 11.27
N THR A 13 -26.25 -18.47 11.02
CA THR A 13 -25.82 -19.41 12.06
C THR A 13 -24.55 -18.83 12.69
N LEU A 14 -24.75 -17.99 13.70
CA LEU A 14 -23.70 -17.61 14.64
C LEU A 14 -23.29 -18.89 15.38
N ARG A 15 -22.12 -19.43 15.01
CA ARG A 15 -21.45 -20.41 15.87
C ARG A 15 -21.05 -19.72 17.16
N ASN A 16 -21.57 -20.21 18.27
CA ASN A 16 -21.34 -19.78 19.64
C ASN A 16 -19.83 -19.60 19.93
N ALA A 17 -19.35 -18.35 19.82
CA ALA A 17 -18.18 -17.91 20.56
C ALA A 17 -18.72 -17.40 21.91
N GLN A 18 -18.30 -18.00 22.98
CA GLN A 18 -18.57 -17.53 24.33
C GLN A 18 -18.14 -16.06 24.43
N THR A 19 -19.12 -15.20 24.58
CA THR A 19 -18.93 -13.76 24.75
C THR A 19 -18.31 -13.51 26.11
N ASN A 20 -17.02 -13.21 26.11
CA ASN A 20 -16.37 -12.59 27.26
C ASN A 20 -16.72 -11.09 27.19
N THR A 21 -17.73 -10.70 27.94
CA THR A 21 -18.20 -9.33 28.14
C THR A 21 -17.10 -8.55 28.86
N GLY A 22 -16.40 -7.63 28.14
CA GLY A 22 -15.58 -6.64 28.80
C GLY A 22 -14.39 -6.02 28.05
N MET A 23 -13.96 -6.55 26.92
CA MET A 23 -12.92 -5.90 26.10
C MET A 23 -13.45 -5.71 24.68
N ALA A 24 -13.35 -4.48 24.15
CA ALA A 24 -13.57 -4.25 22.73
C ALA A 24 -12.70 -5.24 21.94
N ASP A 25 -13.33 -5.98 21.01
CA ASP A 25 -12.60 -6.98 20.23
C ASP A 25 -11.54 -6.29 19.37
N LEU A 26 -10.36 -6.87 19.31
CA LEU A 26 -9.22 -6.34 18.57
C LEU A 26 -9.56 -5.97 17.10
N PHE A 27 -10.51 -6.69 16.49
CA PHE A 27 -10.89 -6.52 15.08
C PHE A 27 -12.14 -5.65 14.86
N ASP A 28 -12.73 -5.07 15.92
CA ASP A 28 -13.93 -4.22 15.81
C ASP A 28 -13.61 -2.78 15.36
N VAL A 29 -12.40 -2.55 14.86
CA VAL A 29 -11.98 -1.27 14.29
C VAL A 29 -12.45 -1.13 12.84
N GLN A 30 -12.91 0.08 12.48
CA GLN A 30 -13.44 0.41 11.15
C GLN A 30 -12.32 0.61 10.11
N CYS A 31 -12.51 0.07 8.91
CA CYS A 31 -11.70 0.30 7.72
C CYS A 31 -12.57 0.68 6.52
N SER A 32 -12.02 1.34 5.52
CA SER A 32 -12.79 1.73 4.32
C SER A 32 -12.97 0.57 3.36
N ILE A 33 -14.17 0.49 2.75
CA ILE A 33 -14.58 -0.55 1.81
C ILE A 33 -14.77 0.05 0.42
N TYR A 34 -14.32 -0.66 -0.60
CA TYR A 34 -14.35 -0.28 -2.01
C TYR A 34 -14.97 -1.40 -2.84
N ALA A 35 -15.67 -1.03 -3.92
CA ALA A 35 -16.30 -2.01 -4.81
C ALA A 35 -15.27 -2.92 -5.49
N ASP A 36 -14.12 -2.35 -5.87
CA ASP A 36 -12.96 -3.08 -6.37
C ASP A 36 -11.65 -2.26 -6.17
N ALA A 37 -10.52 -2.79 -6.67
CA ALA A 37 -9.22 -2.12 -6.54
C ALA A 37 -9.10 -0.79 -7.31
N LYS A 38 -9.96 -0.55 -8.29
CA LYS A 38 -9.99 0.68 -9.10
C LYS A 38 -10.95 1.73 -8.53
N ASP A 39 -11.84 1.32 -7.63
CA ASP A 39 -12.78 2.24 -6.98
C ASP A 39 -12.05 3.12 -5.97
N ASN A 40 -12.03 4.42 -6.22
CA ASN A 40 -11.46 5.42 -5.32
C ASN A 40 -12.53 6.20 -4.55
N SER A 41 -13.81 5.91 -4.79
CA SER A 41 -14.92 6.65 -4.18
C SER A 41 -15.38 6.06 -2.84
N GLY A 42 -14.91 4.88 -2.47
CA GLY A 42 -15.37 4.17 -1.27
C GLY A 42 -16.82 3.70 -1.36
N ARG A 43 -17.39 3.62 -2.56
CA ARG A 43 -18.78 3.18 -2.77
C ARG A 43 -18.83 1.67 -2.91
N PHE A 44 -19.13 0.99 -1.86
CA PHE A 44 -19.52 -0.40 -1.88
C PHE A 44 -21.02 -0.49 -1.54
N ILE A 45 -21.79 -1.13 -2.39
CA ILE A 45 -23.21 -1.39 -2.12
C ILE A 45 -23.33 -2.77 -1.52
N ASP A 46 -23.77 -2.84 -0.28
CA ASP A 46 -24.13 -4.10 0.34
C ASP A 46 -25.31 -4.74 -0.39
N ARG A 47 -25.07 -5.88 -1.03
CA ARG A 47 -26.11 -6.57 -1.82
C ARG A 47 -27.26 -7.11 -0.97
N ALA A 48 -27.02 -7.36 0.32
CA ALA A 48 -28.06 -7.85 1.21
C ALA A 48 -29.03 -6.73 1.63
N THR A 49 -28.54 -5.51 1.80
CA THR A 49 -29.31 -4.37 2.30
C THR A 49 -29.59 -3.32 1.23
N GLY A 50 -28.86 -3.34 0.10
CA GLY A 50 -28.90 -2.29 -0.94
C GLY A 50 -28.31 -0.96 -0.49
N VAL A 51 -27.69 -0.90 0.70
CA VAL A 51 -27.17 0.34 1.29
C VAL A 51 -25.70 0.52 0.90
N PRO A 52 -25.28 1.72 0.46
CA PRO A 52 -23.87 2.03 0.26
C PRO A 52 -23.12 2.01 1.59
N LEU A 53 -22.06 1.21 1.67
CA LEU A 53 -21.15 1.17 2.81
C LEU A 53 -19.87 1.90 2.45
N GLN A 54 -19.40 2.76 3.36
CA GLN A 54 -18.09 3.42 3.25
C GLN A 54 -17.06 2.77 4.17
N ALA A 55 -17.53 2.10 5.21
CA ALA A 55 -16.70 1.46 6.22
C ALA A 55 -17.34 0.16 6.73
N MET A 56 -16.50 -0.73 7.23
CA MET A 56 -16.89 -1.98 7.85
C MET A 56 -15.84 -2.31 8.93
N THR A 57 -16.20 -3.08 9.95
CA THR A 57 -15.18 -3.56 10.86
C THR A 57 -14.24 -4.55 10.16
N ILE A 58 -12.98 -4.61 10.61
CA ILE A 58 -12.04 -5.64 10.11
C ILE A 58 -12.62 -7.04 10.34
N ARG A 59 -13.33 -7.25 11.47
CA ARG A 59 -14.03 -8.50 11.77
C ARG A 59 -15.02 -8.86 10.66
N ASP A 60 -15.96 -7.98 10.34
CA ASP A 60 -17.03 -8.24 9.38
C ASP A 60 -16.50 -8.38 7.95
N PHE A 61 -15.34 -7.79 7.65
CA PHE A 61 -14.69 -7.95 6.36
C PHE A 61 -13.89 -9.26 6.25
N CYS A 62 -13.13 -9.62 7.28
CA CYS A 62 -12.21 -10.76 7.24
C CYS A 62 -12.87 -12.07 7.74
N LEU A 63 -13.61 -12.00 8.84
CA LEU A 63 -14.09 -13.20 9.57
C LEU A 63 -15.57 -13.50 9.22
N THR A 64 -15.85 -13.68 7.94
CA THR A 64 -17.20 -13.92 7.40
C THR A 64 -17.16 -15.00 6.30
N ASP A 65 -18.25 -15.72 6.14
CA ASP A 65 -18.48 -16.67 5.03
C ASP A 65 -19.08 -16.01 3.79
N ARG A 66 -19.41 -14.73 3.88
CA ARG A 66 -20.06 -13.94 2.81
C ARG A 66 -19.37 -14.04 1.45
N TRP A 67 -18.04 -14.11 1.46
CA TRP A 67 -17.22 -14.12 0.26
C TRP A 67 -16.90 -15.54 -0.23
N GLN A 68 -17.24 -16.57 0.55
CA GLN A 68 -16.94 -17.97 0.27
C GLN A 68 -17.31 -18.40 -1.15
N PRO A 69 -18.55 -18.16 -1.67
CA PRO A 69 -18.95 -18.69 -2.97
C PRO A 69 -18.10 -18.17 -4.13
N VAL A 70 -17.64 -16.91 -4.05
CA VAL A 70 -16.80 -16.31 -5.09
C VAL A 70 -15.35 -16.76 -4.95
N VAL A 71 -14.86 -16.83 -3.72
CA VAL A 71 -13.48 -17.24 -3.41
C VAL A 71 -13.24 -18.69 -3.79
N GLU A 72 -14.17 -19.59 -3.52
CA GLU A 72 -14.07 -21.00 -3.89
C GLU A 72 -13.99 -21.17 -5.41
N LYS A 73 -14.85 -20.48 -6.18
CA LYS A 73 -14.76 -20.48 -7.66
C LYS A 73 -13.43 -19.95 -8.19
N LEU A 74 -12.86 -18.90 -7.58
CA LEU A 74 -11.54 -18.41 -7.95
C LEU A 74 -10.47 -19.47 -7.72
N ARG A 75 -10.54 -20.19 -6.60
CA ARG A 75 -9.60 -21.25 -6.24
C ARG A 75 -9.76 -22.50 -7.12
N GLU A 76 -10.97 -22.83 -7.52
CA GLU A 76 -11.24 -23.89 -8.51
C GLU A 76 -10.55 -23.59 -9.83
N LEU A 77 -10.66 -22.35 -10.35
CA LEU A 77 -9.95 -21.93 -11.56
C LEU A 77 -8.43 -22.02 -11.40
N VAL A 78 -7.92 -21.63 -10.24
CA VAL A 78 -6.47 -21.74 -9.95
C VAL A 78 -6.03 -23.20 -9.86
N ALA A 79 -6.85 -24.08 -9.30
CA ALA A 79 -6.55 -25.53 -9.24
C ALA A 79 -6.59 -26.19 -10.62
N GLU A 80 -7.52 -25.77 -11.48
CA GLU A 80 -7.71 -26.33 -12.83
C GLU A 80 -6.61 -25.89 -13.81
N TYR A 81 -6.28 -24.58 -13.82
CA TYR A 81 -5.41 -23.99 -14.85
C TYR A 81 -4.00 -23.64 -14.33
N GLY A 82 -3.77 -23.69 -13.02
CA GLY A 82 -2.58 -23.13 -12.40
C GLY A 82 -2.68 -21.61 -12.21
N ALA A 83 -1.90 -21.06 -11.27
CA ALA A 83 -2.04 -19.68 -10.83
C ALA A 83 -1.83 -18.64 -11.94
N GLU A 84 -0.84 -18.82 -12.80
CA GLU A 84 -0.50 -17.88 -13.88
C GLU A 84 -1.57 -17.87 -14.97
N GLN A 85 -1.96 -19.08 -15.46
CA GLN A 85 -2.96 -19.20 -16.49
C GLN A 85 -4.34 -18.78 -16.02
N ALA A 86 -4.72 -19.09 -14.78
CA ALA A 86 -5.98 -18.66 -14.20
C ALA A 86 -6.08 -17.14 -14.16
N LYS A 87 -5.04 -16.43 -13.71
CA LYS A 87 -5.02 -14.96 -13.63
C LYS A 87 -5.16 -14.28 -15.00
N ALA A 88 -4.74 -14.93 -16.08
CA ALA A 88 -4.86 -14.42 -17.46
C ALA A 88 -6.26 -14.58 -18.05
N ARG A 89 -7.15 -15.30 -17.40
CA ARG A 89 -8.51 -15.60 -17.90
C ARG A 89 -9.50 -14.48 -17.57
N ASP A 90 -10.41 -14.22 -18.50
CA ASP A 90 -11.49 -13.23 -18.33
C ASP A 90 -12.50 -13.61 -17.23
N ASP A 91 -12.78 -14.92 -17.08
CA ASP A 91 -13.70 -15.41 -16.05
C ASP A 91 -13.11 -15.23 -14.64
N TYR A 92 -11.82 -15.49 -14.46
CA TYR A 92 -11.10 -15.19 -13.21
C TYR A 92 -11.15 -13.70 -12.88
N SER A 93 -10.84 -12.84 -13.87
CA SER A 93 -10.88 -11.40 -13.70
C SER A 93 -12.28 -10.91 -13.30
N ARG A 94 -13.32 -11.37 -14.00
CA ARG A 94 -14.71 -11.06 -13.67
C ARG A 94 -15.10 -11.50 -12.27
N LEU A 95 -14.78 -12.74 -11.88
CA LEU A 95 -15.07 -13.23 -10.53
C LEU A 95 -14.38 -12.39 -9.46
N LYS A 96 -13.11 -12.03 -9.68
CA LYS A 96 -12.34 -11.21 -8.74
C LYS A 96 -12.97 -9.82 -8.54
N HIS A 97 -13.56 -9.22 -9.58
CA HIS A 97 -14.28 -7.95 -9.50
C HIS A 97 -15.61 -8.03 -8.73
N PHE A 98 -16.11 -9.21 -8.41
CA PHE A 98 -17.24 -9.35 -7.47
C PHE A 98 -16.81 -9.26 -6.00
N LEU A 99 -15.53 -9.36 -5.71
CA LEU A 99 -15.00 -9.21 -4.35
C LEU A 99 -14.74 -7.73 -4.07
N PRO A 100 -15.26 -7.18 -2.96
CA PRO A 100 -14.87 -5.85 -2.54
C PRO A 100 -13.43 -5.84 -2.06
N GLY A 101 -12.86 -4.64 -1.99
CA GLY A 101 -11.58 -4.41 -1.37
C GLY A 101 -11.70 -3.56 -0.11
N ALA A 102 -10.78 -3.71 0.83
CA ALA A 102 -10.69 -2.88 2.02
C ALA A 102 -9.27 -2.36 2.23
N THR A 103 -9.17 -1.17 2.81
CA THR A 103 -7.91 -0.61 3.30
C THR A 103 -7.75 -0.97 4.77
N LEU A 104 -7.24 -2.20 5.05
CA LEU A 104 -7.18 -2.76 6.39
C LEU A 104 -6.29 -1.97 7.36
N SER A 105 -5.46 -1.07 6.86
CA SER A 105 -4.61 -0.19 7.67
C SER A 105 -5.22 1.19 7.93
N GLY A 106 -6.32 1.58 7.27
CA GLY A 106 -6.86 2.93 7.41
C GLY A 106 -8.35 3.08 7.09
N LEU A 107 -8.96 4.02 7.78
CA LEU A 107 -10.28 4.58 7.47
C LEU A 107 -10.07 5.92 6.76
N PHE A 108 -10.64 6.07 5.56
CA PHE A 108 -10.45 7.24 4.69
C PHE A 108 -11.75 7.99 4.49
N GLY A 109 -11.67 9.33 4.54
CA GLY A 109 -12.76 10.20 4.17
C GLY A 109 -12.97 10.30 2.66
N LEU A 110 -14.11 10.86 2.29
CA LEU A 110 -14.44 11.20 0.92
C LEU A 110 -14.27 12.70 0.70
N SER A 111 -13.74 13.10 -0.44
CA SER A 111 -13.73 14.48 -0.91
C SER A 111 -14.17 14.56 -2.36
N GLU A 112 -14.72 15.69 -2.77
CA GLU A 112 -14.96 15.98 -4.17
C GLU A 112 -13.73 16.66 -4.77
N GLU A 113 -13.26 16.12 -5.89
CA GLU A 113 -12.17 16.69 -6.66
C GLU A 113 -12.56 16.79 -8.12
N TYR A 114 -12.18 17.91 -8.75
CA TYR A 114 -12.42 18.08 -10.17
C TYR A 114 -11.50 17.16 -10.99
N ASN A 115 -12.10 16.33 -11.83
CA ASN A 115 -11.37 15.44 -12.73
C ASN A 115 -11.34 16.08 -14.12
N GLU A 116 -10.18 16.57 -14.55
CA GLU A 116 -10.00 17.24 -15.85
C GLU A 116 -10.34 16.33 -17.04
N LYS A 117 -10.08 15.02 -16.95
CA LYS A 117 -10.38 14.09 -18.05
C LYS A 117 -11.88 13.85 -18.21
N LEU A 118 -12.62 13.83 -17.11
CA LEU A 118 -14.06 13.62 -17.09
C LEU A 118 -14.85 14.93 -17.11
N GLN A 119 -14.18 16.08 -17.03
CA GLN A 119 -14.76 17.43 -16.98
C GLN A 119 -15.89 17.56 -15.93
N ARG A 120 -15.71 16.91 -14.77
CA ARG A 120 -16.67 16.92 -13.65
C ARG A 120 -16.01 16.62 -12.33
N ASN A 121 -16.69 16.99 -11.25
CA ASN A 121 -16.31 16.56 -9.91
C ASN A 121 -16.54 15.06 -9.75
N VAL A 122 -15.57 14.39 -9.13
CA VAL A 122 -15.62 12.97 -8.76
C VAL A 122 -15.33 12.83 -7.28
N LEU A 123 -15.98 11.88 -6.65
CA LEU A 123 -15.66 11.52 -5.27
C LEU A 123 -14.36 10.74 -5.24
N VAL A 124 -13.45 11.16 -4.39
CA VAL A 124 -12.15 10.51 -4.18
C VAL A 124 -12.00 10.19 -2.70
N SER A 125 -11.49 8.99 -2.44
CA SER A 125 -11.10 8.54 -1.12
C SER A 125 -9.62 8.12 -1.14
N ARG A 126 -9.24 7.08 -0.57
CA ARG A 126 -7.99 6.30 -0.68
C ARG A 126 -6.73 7.10 -1.09
N ARG A 127 -6.54 8.23 -0.41
CA ARG A 127 -5.31 9.03 -0.44
C ARG A 127 -4.82 9.25 0.98
N THR A 128 -3.52 9.28 1.19
CA THR A 128 -2.94 9.51 2.52
C THR A 128 -3.46 10.81 3.16
N SER A 129 -3.72 11.86 2.34
CA SER A 129 -4.31 13.12 2.80
C SER A 129 -5.77 13.00 3.29
N HIS A 130 -6.47 11.95 2.92
CA HIS A 130 -7.86 11.69 3.33
C HIS A 130 -7.95 10.67 4.48
N LEU A 131 -6.83 10.28 5.07
CA LEU A 131 -6.83 9.38 6.22
C LEU A 131 -7.51 10.05 7.41
N LEU A 132 -8.64 9.49 7.83
CA LEU A 132 -9.37 9.92 9.03
C LEU A 132 -8.78 9.27 10.28
N GLN A 133 -8.50 7.95 10.18
CA GLN A 133 -8.00 7.16 11.30
C GLN A 133 -7.17 5.99 10.79
N HIS A 134 -6.01 5.77 11.39
CA HIS A 134 -5.27 4.53 11.24
C HIS A 134 -5.95 3.44 12.06
N THR A 135 -6.15 2.24 11.50
CA THR A 135 -6.81 1.12 12.19
C THR A 135 -5.98 0.55 13.34
N GLY A 136 -4.70 0.88 13.40
CA GLY A 136 -3.73 0.24 14.30
C GLY A 136 -3.09 -1.00 13.71
N PHE A 137 -3.53 -1.48 12.54
CA PHE A 137 -2.99 -2.68 11.90
C PHE A 137 -2.12 -2.36 10.68
N LEU A 138 -1.12 -3.19 10.50
CA LEU A 138 -0.38 -3.38 9.26
C LEU A 138 -0.89 -4.68 8.61
N CYS A 139 -1.31 -4.61 7.34
CA CYS A 139 -1.64 -5.78 6.55
C CYS A 139 -0.45 -6.15 5.67
N ILE A 140 0.08 -7.36 5.80
CA ILE A 140 1.15 -7.88 4.95
C ILE A 140 0.63 -8.98 4.02
N ASP A 141 1.16 -9.03 2.80
CA ASP A 141 0.90 -10.06 1.79
C ASP A 141 2.13 -10.93 1.59
N ILE A 142 1.91 -12.24 1.51
CA ILE A 142 2.94 -13.26 1.32
C ILE A 142 2.49 -14.17 0.19
N ASP A 143 3.01 -13.93 -1.01
CA ASP A 143 2.66 -14.67 -2.21
C ASP A 143 3.62 -15.85 -2.45
N ARG A 144 3.08 -16.96 -2.94
CA ARG A 144 3.86 -18.16 -3.30
C ARG A 144 4.93 -17.86 -4.35
N GLN A 145 4.58 -17.05 -5.34
CA GLN A 145 5.48 -16.72 -6.45
C GLN A 145 6.76 -16.00 -6.00
N ASP A 146 6.68 -15.22 -4.89
CA ASP A 146 7.82 -14.51 -4.34
C ASP A 146 8.64 -15.37 -3.34
N ASN A 147 8.07 -16.49 -2.91
CA ASN A 147 8.63 -17.39 -1.90
C ASN A 147 8.91 -18.79 -2.46
N THR A 148 9.39 -18.88 -3.68
CA THR A 148 9.67 -20.15 -4.39
C THR A 148 10.79 -20.97 -3.77
N SER A 149 11.71 -20.33 -3.04
CA SER A 149 12.79 -21.00 -2.30
C SER A 149 12.30 -21.85 -1.13
N LEU A 150 11.10 -21.60 -0.63
CA LEU A 150 10.50 -22.38 0.44
C LEU A 150 9.75 -23.57 -0.15
N SER A 151 10.01 -24.76 0.36
CA SER A 151 9.46 -26.03 -0.16
C SER A 151 7.94 -26.10 -0.03
N SER A 152 7.35 -25.39 0.95
CA SER A 152 5.91 -25.42 1.21
C SER A 152 5.44 -24.09 1.81
N MET A 153 4.22 -23.65 1.43
CA MET A 153 3.53 -22.54 2.09
C MET A 153 3.17 -22.84 3.55
N ASP A 154 3.09 -24.14 3.92
CA ASP A 154 2.85 -24.53 5.33
C ASP A 154 4.01 -24.15 6.25
N LEU A 155 5.24 -24.11 5.73
CA LEU A 155 6.39 -23.62 6.50
C LEU A 155 6.25 -22.14 6.81
N ILE A 156 5.78 -21.34 5.84
CA ILE A 156 5.49 -19.92 6.04
C ILE A 156 4.39 -19.76 7.09
N LEU A 157 3.30 -20.51 6.95
CA LEU A 157 2.19 -20.47 7.89
C LEU A 157 2.63 -20.80 9.32
N ARG A 158 3.47 -21.83 9.49
CA ARG A 158 4.05 -22.19 10.80
C ARG A 158 4.94 -21.08 11.34
N ALA A 159 5.83 -20.52 10.50
CA ALA A 159 6.70 -19.42 10.90
C ALA A 159 5.88 -18.20 11.37
N LEU A 160 4.83 -17.83 10.64
CA LEU A 160 3.93 -16.73 11.00
C LEU A 160 3.18 -16.99 12.32
N ARG A 161 2.70 -18.21 12.54
CA ARG A 161 1.98 -18.58 13.77
C ARG A 161 2.84 -18.51 15.04
N HIS A 162 4.15 -18.61 14.90
CA HIS A 162 5.10 -18.48 16.02
C HIS A 162 5.49 -17.02 16.30
N ARG A 163 5.03 -16.08 15.50
CA ARG A 163 5.30 -14.65 15.70
C ARG A 163 4.26 -14.06 16.67
N PRO A 164 4.68 -13.53 17.83
CA PRO A 164 3.75 -13.06 18.85
C PRO A 164 2.96 -11.84 18.44
N GLU A 165 3.44 -11.07 17.45
CA GLU A 165 2.77 -9.90 16.91
C GLU A 165 1.71 -10.22 15.85
N VAL A 166 1.61 -11.46 15.36
CA VAL A 166 0.63 -11.82 14.35
C VAL A 166 -0.74 -12.04 14.98
N ALA A 167 -1.71 -11.19 14.64
CA ALA A 167 -3.08 -11.26 15.15
C ALA A 167 -4.02 -12.12 14.28
N LEU A 168 -3.85 -12.07 12.95
CA LEU A 168 -4.67 -12.81 11.99
C LEU A 168 -3.80 -13.32 10.86
N ILE A 169 -4.06 -14.55 10.41
CA ILE A 169 -3.54 -15.07 9.14
C ILE A 169 -4.71 -15.70 8.39
N MET A 170 -4.86 -15.35 7.12
CA MET A 170 -5.86 -15.93 6.23
C MET A 170 -5.27 -16.23 4.86
N SER A 171 -5.82 -17.22 4.20
CA SER A 171 -5.54 -17.52 2.80
C SER A 171 -6.00 -16.37 1.90
N SER A 172 -5.24 -16.05 0.87
CA SER A 172 -5.63 -15.08 -0.16
C SER A 172 -6.84 -15.57 -0.96
N CYS A 173 -7.55 -14.66 -1.63
CA CYS A 173 -8.71 -15.02 -2.45
C CYS A 173 -8.40 -16.02 -3.56
N SER A 174 -7.17 -16.02 -4.09
CA SER A 174 -6.69 -17.01 -5.07
C SER A 174 -6.24 -18.33 -4.45
N GLY A 175 -6.05 -18.41 -3.14
CA GLY A 175 -5.49 -19.57 -2.44
C GLY A 175 -3.98 -19.77 -2.66
N THR A 176 -3.30 -18.84 -3.36
CA THR A 176 -1.87 -18.98 -3.70
C THR A 176 -0.93 -18.28 -2.72
N GLY A 177 -1.45 -17.69 -1.65
CA GLY A 177 -0.69 -16.97 -0.65
C GLY A 177 -1.48 -16.73 0.60
N TYR A 178 -0.87 -16.05 1.54
CA TYR A 178 -1.47 -15.62 2.79
C TYR A 178 -1.41 -14.11 2.94
N PHE A 179 -2.33 -13.58 3.72
CA PHE A 179 -2.14 -12.26 4.30
C PHE A 179 -2.21 -12.35 5.83
N ALA A 180 -1.57 -11.42 6.50
CA ALA A 180 -1.60 -11.35 7.94
C ALA A 180 -1.82 -9.92 8.42
N LEU A 181 -2.50 -9.79 9.57
CA LEU A 181 -2.67 -8.53 10.28
C LEU A 181 -1.78 -8.49 11.50
N ILE A 182 -1.04 -7.40 11.64
CA ILE A 182 -0.08 -7.15 12.69
C ILE A 182 -0.45 -5.84 13.38
N PRO A 183 -0.86 -5.83 14.66
CA PRO A 183 -1.08 -4.60 15.40
C PRO A 183 0.23 -3.84 15.55
N LEU A 184 0.18 -2.53 15.35
CA LEU A 184 1.33 -1.63 15.45
C LEU A 184 1.33 -0.90 16.79
N ALA A 185 2.49 -0.86 17.45
CA ALA A 185 2.67 -0.06 18.66
C ALA A 185 2.68 1.46 18.34
N TYR A 186 3.12 1.81 17.14
CA TYR A 186 3.28 3.20 16.73
C TYR A 186 2.67 3.45 15.33
N PRO A 187 1.35 3.47 15.15
CA PRO A 187 0.69 3.58 13.84
C PRO A 187 1.13 4.78 13.01
N LYS A 188 1.54 5.89 13.64
CA LYS A 188 2.10 7.07 12.96
C LYS A 188 3.39 6.79 12.19
N TYR A 189 4.10 5.72 12.55
CA TYR A 189 5.33 5.26 11.90
C TYR A 189 5.08 4.00 11.05
N HIS A 190 3.92 3.93 10.39
CA HIS A 190 3.49 2.78 9.59
C HIS A 190 4.58 2.27 8.62
N LYS A 191 5.18 3.17 7.85
CA LYS A 191 6.21 2.81 6.86
C LYS A 191 7.51 2.34 7.51
N GLU A 192 7.92 2.99 8.59
CA GLU A 192 9.14 2.67 9.33
C GLU A 192 8.99 1.33 10.06
N GLN A 193 7.82 1.06 10.62
CA GLN A 193 7.49 -0.24 11.23
C GLN A 193 7.41 -1.32 10.16
N PHE A 194 6.81 -1.05 8.98
CA PHE A 194 6.83 -1.98 7.85
C PHE A 194 8.25 -2.32 7.40
N LYS A 195 9.15 -1.32 7.28
CA LYS A 195 10.55 -1.55 6.90
C LYS A 195 11.28 -2.46 7.89
N ALA A 196 11.11 -2.22 9.19
CA ALA A 196 11.68 -3.06 10.23
C ALA A 196 11.17 -4.50 10.13
N LEU A 197 9.84 -4.66 10.03
CA LEU A 197 9.20 -5.96 9.88
C LEU A 197 9.69 -6.70 8.63
N MET A 198 9.78 -6.01 7.50
CA MET A 198 10.26 -6.57 6.24
C MET A 198 11.69 -7.11 6.37
N ARG A 199 12.58 -6.42 7.08
CA ARG A 199 13.95 -6.92 7.36
C ARG A 199 13.92 -8.19 8.19
N GLU A 200 13.11 -8.24 9.25
CA GLU A 200 13.00 -9.43 10.10
C GLU A 200 12.47 -10.63 9.33
N TYR A 201 11.42 -10.45 8.52
CA TYR A 201 10.87 -11.52 7.71
C TYR A 201 11.84 -11.98 6.61
N THR A 202 12.57 -11.04 6.00
CA THR A 202 13.62 -11.37 5.03
C THR A 202 14.73 -12.20 5.67
N ALA A 203 15.13 -11.89 6.92
CA ALA A 203 16.11 -12.67 7.66
C ALA A 203 15.62 -14.09 7.98
N LEU A 204 14.31 -14.29 8.09
CA LEU A 204 13.67 -15.61 8.22
C LEU A 204 13.48 -16.33 6.88
N GLY A 205 13.90 -15.72 5.76
CA GLY A 205 13.72 -16.27 4.42
C GLY A 205 12.31 -16.07 3.85
N VAL A 206 11.48 -15.25 4.48
CA VAL A 206 10.12 -14.93 4.03
C VAL A 206 10.08 -13.56 3.35
N LYS A 207 9.63 -13.51 2.11
CA LYS A 207 9.42 -12.26 1.37
C LYS A 207 7.97 -11.80 1.51
N ILE A 208 7.79 -10.57 1.97
CA ILE A 208 6.50 -9.89 2.03
C ILE A 208 6.40 -8.84 0.91
N ASP A 209 5.19 -8.60 0.39
CA ASP A 209 4.98 -7.62 -0.68
C ASP A 209 5.31 -6.20 -0.18
N ARG A 210 6.27 -5.54 -0.85
CA ARG A 210 6.70 -4.18 -0.51
C ARG A 210 5.59 -3.14 -0.62
N GLN A 211 4.58 -3.38 -1.44
CA GLN A 211 3.45 -2.47 -1.61
C GLN A 211 2.59 -2.38 -0.35
N CYS A 212 2.71 -3.32 0.58
CA CYS A 212 2.05 -3.27 1.89
C CYS A 212 2.56 -2.14 2.80
N SER A 213 3.65 -1.46 2.41
CA SER A 213 4.10 -0.21 3.06
C SER A 213 3.15 0.97 2.85
N ASP A 214 2.24 0.87 1.88
CA ASP A 214 1.28 1.92 1.57
C ASP A 214 -0.01 1.69 2.37
N ILE A 215 -0.31 2.64 3.28
CA ILE A 215 -1.53 2.63 4.09
C ILE A 215 -2.81 2.60 3.26
N THR A 216 -2.75 3.06 2.00
CA THR A 216 -3.87 3.07 1.05
C THR A 216 -4.02 1.75 0.29
N ARG A 217 -3.16 0.76 0.57
CA ARG A 217 -3.20 -0.54 -0.10
C ARG A 217 -4.53 -1.24 0.12
N ILE A 218 -5.18 -1.61 -0.99
CA ILE A 218 -6.40 -2.43 -0.96
C ILE A 218 -6.05 -3.90 -0.82
N ARG A 219 -6.79 -4.56 0.09
CA ARG A 219 -6.89 -6.00 0.20
C ARG A 219 -8.24 -6.46 -0.33
N PHE A 220 -8.27 -7.37 -1.30
CA PHE A 220 -9.51 -8.02 -1.72
C PHE A 220 -10.06 -8.90 -0.60
N ALA A 221 -11.38 -8.92 -0.49
CA ALA A 221 -12.08 -9.85 0.39
C ALA A 221 -11.65 -11.30 0.09
N SER A 222 -11.58 -12.10 1.12
CA SER A 222 -11.22 -13.51 1.03
C SER A 222 -12.08 -14.34 1.98
N TYR A 223 -11.94 -15.65 1.91
CA TYR A 223 -12.54 -16.60 2.82
C TYR A 223 -11.50 -17.62 3.25
N ASP A 224 -11.53 -17.96 4.53
CA ASP A 224 -10.72 -19.03 5.09
C ASP A 224 -11.57 -19.80 6.11
N SER A 225 -11.72 -21.10 5.92
CA SER A 225 -12.51 -21.95 6.81
C SER A 225 -11.82 -22.18 8.18
N ASN A 226 -10.51 -21.92 8.26
CA ASN A 226 -9.71 -22.13 9.46
C ASN A 226 -8.64 -21.03 9.61
N PRO A 227 -9.05 -19.75 9.76
CA PRO A 227 -8.11 -18.66 9.92
C PRO A 227 -7.34 -18.80 11.23
N TYR A 228 -6.07 -18.41 11.24
CA TYR A 228 -5.36 -18.25 12.51
C TYR A 228 -5.76 -16.93 13.15
N ILE A 229 -6.18 -16.97 14.41
CA ILE A 229 -6.59 -15.80 15.19
C ILE A 229 -5.85 -15.81 16.52
N ASN A 230 -5.17 -14.70 16.83
CA ASN A 230 -4.52 -14.45 18.11
C ASN A 230 -4.99 -13.10 18.65
N VAL A 231 -5.98 -13.11 19.51
CA VAL A 231 -6.54 -11.90 20.16
C VAL A 231 -5.56 -11.25 21.16
N ASN A 232 -4.53 -11.99 21.57
CA ASN A 232 -3.48 -11.54 22.50
C ASN A 232 -2.20 -11.14 21.75
N ALA A 233 -2.29 -10.84 20.46
CA ALA A 233 -1.12 -10.42 19.68
C ALA A 233 -0.46 -9.20 20.30
N ILE A 234 0.86 -9.24 20.43
CA ILE A 234 1.65 -8.15 21.01
C ILE A 234 1.86 -7.09 19.91
N PRO A 235 1.51 -5.82 20.15
CA PRO A 235 1.74 -4.78 19.15
C PRO A 235 3.22 -4.71 18.75
N TYR A 236 3.48 -4.77 17.44
CA TYR A 236 4.82 -4.70 16.89
C TYR A 236 5.46 -3.34 17.14
N SER A 237 6.62 -3.32 17.79
CA SER A 237 7.32 -2.10 18.21
C SER A 237 8.58 -1.78 17.41
N GLY A 238 9.02 -2.67 16.51
CA GLY A 238 10.20 -2.43 15.67
C GLY A 238 10.01 -1.20 14.77
N ILE A 239 11.01 -0.35 14.68
CA ILE A 239 11.04 0.85 13.84
C ILE A 239 12.37 0.87 13.09
N ASP A 240 12.29 0.99 11.76
CA ASP A 240 13.44 1.24 10.91
C ASP A 240 13.44 2.70 10.44
N MET A 241 14.12 3.54 11.20
CA MET A 241 14.31 4.95 10.84
C MET A 241 15.40 5.14 9.77
N GLY A 242 15.98 4.03 9.24
CA GLY A 242 17.15 4.08 8.36
C GLY A 242 18.34 4.71 9.08
N ASP A 243 19.34 5.14 8.33
CA ASP A 243 20.57 5.76 8.89
C ASP A 243 20.32 7.08 9.66
N GLN A 244 19.07 7.53 9.76
CA GLN A 244 18.76 8.76 10.52
C GLN A 244 18.98 8.63 12.04
N MET A 245 19.01 7.40 12.59
CA MET A 245 19.30 7.18 14.02
C MET A 245 20.76 6.84 14.31
N LEU A 246 21.60 6.64 13.31
CA LEU A 246 23.05 6.44 13.47
C LEU A 246 23.86 7.73 13.23
N ALA A 247 23.25 8.89 13.47
CA ALA A 247 24.05 10.09 13.59
C ALA A 247 24.95 9.95 14.82
N PRO A 248 26.29 9.92 14.69
CA PRO A 248 27.15 9.96 15.86
C PRO A 248 26.79 11.21 16.66
N ARG A 249 26.74 11.06 18.00
CA ARG A 249 26.64 12.18 18.91
C ARG A 249 27.52 13.33 18.44
N ALA A 250 26.88 14.45 18.11
CA ALA A 250 27.37 15.78 17.93
C ALA A 250 28.92 15.95 17.91
N ALA A 251 29.49 15.82 16.72
CA ALA A 251 30.51 16.79 16.36
C ALA A 251 29.78 18.14 16.34
N VAL A 252 30.29 19.11 17.07
CA VAL A 252 29.79 20.49 17.10
C VAL A 252 29.56 20.90 15.63
N TYR A 253 28.29 20.97 15.20
CA TYR A 253 27.94 21.45 13.89
C TYR A 253 28.20 22.94 13.87
N THR A 254 29.35 23.33 13.36
CA THR A 254 29.52 24.69 12.85
C THR A 254 28.70 24.71 11.54
N PRO A 255 27.64 25.52 11.44
CA PRO A 255 26.88 25.62 10.20
C PRO A 255 27.81 26.17 9.12
N ARG A 256 28.28 25.29 8.22
CA ARG A 256 28.85 25.73 6.97
C ARG A 256 27.66 26.34 6.21
N VAL A 257 27.73 27.62 5.92
CA VAL A 257 26.76 28.30 5.09
C VAL A 257 26.85 27.63 3.72
N GLU A 258 25.87 26.75 3.42
CA GLU A 258 25.80 26.06 2.14
C GLU A 258 25.46 27.13 1.09
N THR A 259 26.34 27.31 0.11
CA THR A 259 26.09 28.24 -0.97
C THR A 259 25.08 27.62 -1.95
N ALA A 260 24.35 28.46 -2.72
CA ALA A 260 23.44 27.98 -3.76
C ALA A 260 24.20 27.07 -4.75
N ASP A 261 25.44 27.36 -5.05
CA ASP A 261 26.31 26.59 -5.95
C ASP A 261 26.67 25.21 -5.39
N ASP A 262 26.89 25.09 -4.07
CA ASP A 262 27.10 23.80 -3.42
C ASP A 262 25.88 22.90 -3.54
N LEU A 263 24.67 23.47 -3.40
CA LEU A 263 23.41 22.75 -3.52
C LEU A 263 23.17 22.25 -4.94
N VAL A 264 23.36 23.12 -5.94
CA VAL A 264 23.27 22.78 -7.37
C VAL A 264 24.24 21.63 -7.70
N THR A 265 25.49 21.71 -7.25
CA THR A 265 26.50 20.67 -7.49
C THR A 265 26.08 19.32 -6.89
N ARG A 266 25.46 19.32 -5.73
CA ARG A 266 24.97 18.07 -5.10
C ARG A 266 23.80 17.47 -5.86
N VAL A 267 22.85 18.28 -6.31
CA VAL A 267 21.74 17.83 -7.13
C VAL A 267 22.23 17.27 -8.46
N GLU A 268 23.16 17.97 -9.13
CA GLU A 268 23.79 17.51 -10.37
C GLU A 268 24.39 16.11 -10.25
N LYS A 269 25.13 15.85 -9.17
CA LYS A 269 25.72 14.52 -8.93
C LYS A 269 24.70 13.41 -8.83
N LEU A 270 23.53 13.68 -8.21
CA LEU A 270 22.46 12.70 -8.13
C LEU A 270 21.75 12.50 -9.45
N VAL A 271 21.49 13.60 -10.19
CA VAL A 271 20.90 13.54 -11.55
C VAL A 271 21.78 12.71 -12.47
N CYS A 272 23.10 12.96 -12.49
CA CYS A 272 24.04 12.16 -13.27
C CYS A 272 24.01 10.66 -12.92
N LYS A 273 23.92 10.33 -11.63
CA LYS A 273 23.79 8.91 -11.20
C LYS A 273 22.48 8.29 -11.66
N LEU A 274 21.34 9.00 -11.58
CA LEU A 274 20.05 8.55 -12.09
C LEU A 274 20.12 8.26 -13.59
N GLU A 275 20.72 9.15 -14.37
CA GLU A 275 20.91 8.99 -15.82
C GLU A 275 21.84 7.80 -16.15
N GLN A 276 23.00 7.71 -15.49
CA GLN A 276 23.97 6.63 -15.71
C GLN A 276 23.40 5.23 -15.44
N HIS A 277 22.54 5.11 -14.43
CA HIS A 277 21.94 3.84 -14.05
C HIS A 277 20.52 3.64 -14.58
N HIS A 278 20.00 4.58 -15.41
CA HIS A 278 18.63 4.57 -15.95
C HIS A 278 17.57 4.36 -14.86
N ILE A 279 17.72 5.03 -13.71
CA ILE A 279 16.79 4.90 -12.58
C ILE A 279 15.69 5.95 -12.71
N ASP A 280 14.49 5.52 -13.11
CA ASP A 280 13.31 6.38 -13.21
C ASP A 280 12.67 6.62 -11.85
N ILE A 281 12.79 7.84 -11.33
CA ILE A 281 12.16 8.31 -10.09
C ILE A 281 10.87 9.10 -10.34
N THR A 282 10.40 9.13 -11.60
CA THR A 282 9.29 9.97 -12.09
C THR A 282 8.16 9.15 -12.74
N SER A 283 8.22 7.83 -12.67
CA SER A 283 7.25 6.91 -13.30
C SER A 283 5.82 7.09 -12.78
N SER A 284 5.63 7.46 -11.52
CA SER A 284 4.33 7.82 -10.97
C SER A 284 4.09 9.33 -11.07
N TYR A 285 2.84 9.74 -11.37
CA TYR A 285 2.48 11.16 -11.42
C TYR A 285 2.74 11.86 -10.08
N GLY A 286 2.50 11.19 -8.96
CA GLY A 286 2.73 11.74 -7.63
C GLY A 286 4.21 12.01 -7.36
N ASP A 287 5.10 11.09 -7.70
CA ASP A 287 6.54 11.28 -7.54
C ASP A 287 7.08 12.32 -8.51
N TRP A 288 6.60 12.32 -9.76
CA TRP A 288 6.95 13.36 -10.75
C TRP A 288 6.63 14.76 -10.23
N MET A 289 5.44 14.96 -9.64
CA MET A 289 5.05 16.23 -9.02
C MET A 289 5.94 16.60 -7.83
N ARG A 290 6.25 15.63 -6.95
CA ARG A 290 7.12 15.86 -5.78
C ARG A 290 8.54 16.20 -6.18
N VAL A 291 9.08 15.52 -7.18
CA VAL A 291 10.38 15.82 -7.79
C VAL A 291 10.37 17.23 -8.37
N GLY A 292 9.33 17.57 -9.15
CA GLY A 292 9.20 18.89 -9.76
C GLY A 292 9.13 20.02 -8.71
N PHE A 293 8.25 19.91 -7.70
CA PHE A 293 8.18 20.90 -6.61
C PHE A 293 9.51 21.05 -5.87
N SER A 294 10.22 19.94 -5.64
CA SER A 294 11.50 20.01 -4.93
C SER A 294 12.58 20.72 -5.78
N LEU A 295 12.65 20.42 -7.08
CA LEU A 295 13.62 21.04 -7.98
C LEU A 295 13.28 22.51 -8.31
N ALA A 296 12.00 22.89 -8.26
CA ALA A 296 11.57 24.29 -8.38
C ALA A 296 12.09 25.21 -7.25
N ASN A 297 12.63 24.65 -6.15
CA ASN A 297 13.34 25.43 -5.13
C ASN A 297 14.76 25.86 -5.55
N LEU A 298 15.29 25.35 -6.66
CA LEU A 298 16.57 25.79 -7.21
C LEU A 298 16.36 27.00 -8.10
N GLN A 299 17.37 27.90 -8.14
CA GLN A 299 17.34 29.04 -9.05
C GLN A 299 17.31 28.59 -10.52
N GLU A 300 16.55 29.30 -11.35
CA GLU A 300 16.60 29.13 -12.80
C GLU A 300 18.03 29.42 -13.32
N PRO A 301 18.54 28.66 -14.32
CA PRO A 301 17.81 27.62 -15.07
C PRO A 301 17.93 26.21 -14.51
N TYR A 302 18.63 26.01 -13.40
CA TYR A 302 19.01 24.68 -12.88
C TYR A 302 17.81 23.80 -12.52
N GLY A 303 16.82 24.35 -11.83
CA GLY A 303 15.64 23.58 -11.42
C GLY A 303 14.91 22.94 -12.61
N ARG A 304 14.68 23.74 -13.66
CA ARG A 304 14.04 23.29 -14.89
C ARG A 304 14.88 22.25 -15.63
N GLN A 305 16.17 22.52 -15.81
CA GLN A 305 17.07 21.57 -16.47
C GLN A 305 17.11 20.23 -15.78
N PHE A 306 17.22 20.20 -14.47
CA PHE A 306 17.24 18.95 -13.70
C PHE A 306 15.89 18.22 -13.76
N PHE A 307 14.77 18.95 -13.73
CA PHE A 307 13.46 18.34 -13.86
C PHE A 307 13.26 17.67 -15.23
N HIS A 308 13.71 18.32 -16.31
CA HIS A 308 13.72 17.71 -17.65
C HIS A 308 14.59 16.45 -17.70
N ARG A 309 15.81 16.52 -17.18
CA ARG A 309 16.76 15.41 -17.22
C ARG A 309 16.25 14.18 -16.47
N VAL A 310 15.75 14.34 -15.25
CA VAL A 310 15.19 13.20 -14.49
C VAL A 310 13.90 12.68 -15.12
N SER A 311 13.06 13.56 -15.69
CA SER A 311 11.83 13.16 -16.37
C SER A 311 12.11 12.42 -17.68
N ALA A 312 13.22 12.75 -18.37
CA ALA A 312 13.61 12.13 -19.63
C ALA A 312 14.02 10.65 -19.50
N ILE A 313 14.28 10.17 -18.27
CA ILE A 313 14.52 8.75 -18.00
C ILE A 313 13.23 7.93 -18.14
N CYS A 314 12.07 8.57 -17.92
CA CYS A 314 10.76 7.92 -18.08
C CYS A 314 10.37 7.81 -19.55
N GLU A 315 9.94 6.64 -20.00
CA GLU A 315 9.46 6.40 -21.37
C GLU A 315 8.30 7.31 -21.81
N LYS A 316 7.55 7.85 -20.83
CA LYS A 316 6.41 8.75 -21.06
C LYS A 316 6.82 10.23 -21.16
N TYR A 317 8.11 10.52 -21.16
CA TYR A 317 8.58 11.90 -21.17
C TYR A 317 8.08 12.67 -22.40
N ASN A 318 7.61 13.88 -22.14
CA ASN A 318 7.24 14.86 -23.17
C ASN A 318 7.77 16.23 -22.74
N ALA A 319 8.66 16.80 -23.53
CA ALA A 319 9.34 18.04 -23.19
C ALA A 319 8.36 19.22 -22.99
N THR A 320 7.41 19.39 -23.89
CA THR A 320 6.42 20.49 -23.81
C THR A 320 5.53 20.38 -22.58
N LEU A 321 5.10 19.16 -22.24
CA LEU A 321 4.31 18.93 -21.01
C LEU A 321 5.15 19.13 -19.75
N CYS A 322 6.43 18.76 -19.78
CA CYS A 322 7.37 18.95 -18.69
C CYS A 322 7.61 20.44 -18.42
N ASP A 323 7.86 21.24 -19.47
CA ASP A 323 8.00 22.69 -19.35
C ASP A 323 6.76 23.34 -18.76
N LYS A 324 5.61 23.11 -19.39
CA LYS A 324 4.33 23.66 -18.90
C LYS A 324 4.08 23.28 -17.43
N LYS A 325 4.40 22.02 -17.07
CA LYS A 325 4.24 21.58 -15.69
C LYS A 325 5.20 22.29 -14.76
N PHE A 326 6.46 22.48 -15.16
CA PHE A 326 7.42 23.18 -14.33
C PHE A 326 7.02 24.63 -14.05
N ASP A 327 6.41 25.31 -15.02
CA ASP A 327 5.83 26.64 -14.83
C ASP A 327 4.73 26.65 -13.75
N ASP A 328 3.85 25.63 -13.77
CA ASP A 328 2.80 25.49 -12.74
C ASP A 328 3.38 25.24 -11.33
N LEU A 329 4.60 24.67 -11.23
CA LEU A 329 5.26 24.31 -9.97
C LEU A 329 6.05 25.45 -9.32
N GLN A 330 6.16 26.62 -9.97
CA GLN A 330 6.82 27.80 -9.41
C GLN A 330 6.06 28.44 -8.25
N SER A 331 4.83 28.01 -7.98
CA SER A 331 4.03 28.47 -6.85
C SER A 331 4.62 28.02 -5.52
N PRO A 332 4.51 28.81 -4.44
CA PRO A 332 5.02 28.43 -3.12
C PRO A 332 4.44 27.08 -2.68
N SER A 333 5.31 26.15 -2.35
CA SER A 333 4.93 24.83 -1.86
C SER A 333 5.65 24.51 -0.53
N ARG A 334 5.07 23.57 0.25
CA ARG A 334 5.74 23.07 1.47
C ARG A 334 6.81 22.01 1.14
N ILE A 335 7.00 21.69 -0.14
CA ILE A 335 7.96 20.69 -0.60
C ILE A 335 9.28 21.40 -0.90
N GLY A 336 10.29 21.15 -0.07
CA GLY A 336 11.64 21.69 -0.26
C GLY A 336 12.56 20.71 -0.97
N ILE A 337 13.76 21.17 -1.33
CA ILE A 337 14.78 20.37 -2.04
C ILE A 337 15.19 19.09 -1.30
N GLY A 338 15.03 19.04 0.02
CA GLY A 338 15.24 17.83 0.82
C GLY A 338 14.41 16.63 0.36
N THR A 339 13.23 16.88 -0.24
CA THR A 339 12.37 15.83 -0.79
C THR A 339 13.00 15.14 -1.99
N PHE A 340 13.72 15.88 -2.86
CA PHE A 340 14.48 15.29 -3.96
C PHE A 340 15.56 14.32 -3.47
N PHE A 341 16.34 14.74 -2.46
CA PHE A 341 17.35 13.87 -1.85
C PHE A 341 16.75 12.62 -1.21
N ALA A 342 15.59 12.77 -0.55
CA ALA A 342 14.89 11.63 0.06
C ALA A 342 14.40 10.65 -1.00
N ILE A 343 13.78 11.12 -2.09
CA ILE A 343 13.33 10.27 -3.20
C ILE A 343 14.52 9.55 -3.84
N CYS A 344 15.63 10.24 -4.16
CA CYS A 344 16.82 9.59 -4.69
C CYS A 344 17.32 8.48 -3.77
N LYS A 345 17.34 8.73 -2.46
CA LYS A 345 17.75 7.73 -1.45
C LYS A 345 16.80 6.52 -1.43
N ASP A 346 15.50 6.73 -1.56
CA ASP A 346 14.50 5.65 -1.61
C ASP A 346 14.72 4.72 -2.81
N TYR A 347 15.26 5.26 -3.91
CA TYR A 347 15.67 4.50 -5.11
C TYR A 347 17.13 4.02 -5.05
N GLY A 348 17.79 4.12 -3.89
CA GLY A 348 19.16 3.64 -3.68
C GLY A 348 20.26 4.56 -4.21
N VAL A 349 19.92 5.78 -4.67
CA VAL A 349 20.87 6.75 -5.21
C VAL A 349 21.27 7.75 -4.14
N THR A 350 22.56 7.76 -3.77
CA THR A 350 23.10 8.63 -2.73
C THR A 350 24.34 9.38 -3.20
N LEU A 351 24.70 10.47 -2.49
CA LEU A 351 25.92 11.23 -2.76
C LEU A 351 27.21 10.50 -2.38
N ARG A 352 27.11 9.54 -1.49
CA ARG A 352 28.23 8.67 -1.11
C ARG A 352 28.31 7.52 -2.10
N SER A 353 29.50 7.26 -2.61
CA SER A 353 29.84 6.08 -3.44
C SER A 353 29.82 4.84 -2.58
#